data_4ef06065eb212c4b38eee955e91773b7
#
_entry.id   4ef06065eb212c4b38eee955e91773b7
#
_cell.length_a   1.000
_cell.length_b   1.000
_cell.length_c   1.000
_cell.angle_alpha   90.00
_cell.angle_beta   90.00
_cell.angle_gamma   90.00
#
_symmetry.space_group_name_H-M   'P 1'
#
loop_
_entity.id
_entity.type
_entity.pdbx_description
1 polymer ?
#
loop_
_entity_poly.entity_id
_entity_poly.type
_entity_poly.pdbx_seq_one_letter_code
_entity_poly.pdbx_strand_id
1 'polypeptide(L)'
;MAHWVLLFAAGLFFIIFSTFSLWFIRREYRLYGKLTWLGSVIHCAMYAPHAILSGLIVGGPATLPPMSFGTGIGIFLMIAGWSITLYAMNFFRTFSRWLGNDTPGLTVNGLYRFSRNPQFVGYGIFFVGLYITWWTPLTIIGMLAYVALVYAVARVEEEHLKRVYGQAYLDYCNRVPRFLGLPK
;
A
#
# COMPACT_ATOMS: atom_id res chain seq x y z
N MET A 1 12.81 -25.13 -12.98
CA MET A 1 13.97 -24.46 -12.37
C MET A 1 13.91 -22.93 -12.54
N ALA A 2 13.76 -22.40 -13.76
CA ALA A 2 13.75 -20.94 -14.02
C ALA A 2 12.71 -20.16 -13.20
N HIS A 3 11.48 -20.65 -13.05
CA HIS A 3 10.42 -19.94 -12.28
C HIS A 3 10.77 -19.74 -10.81
N TRP A 4 11.35 -20.73 -10.15
CA TRP A 4 11.78 -20.61 -8.75
C TRP A 4 12.93 -19.62 -8.56
N VAL A 5 13.85 -19.58 -9.52
CA VAL A 5 14.95 -18.59 -9.54
C VAL A 5 14.38 -17.17 -9.68
N LEU A 6 13.40 -16.98 -10.56
CA LEU A 6 12.72 -15.69 -10.74
C LEU A 6 11.95 -15.26 -9.48
N LEU A 7 11.22 -16.19 -8.84
CA LEU A 7 10.52 -15.90 -7.57
C LEU A 7 11.50 -15.51 -6.46
N PHE A 8 12.60 -16.25 -6.33
CA PHE A 8 13.63 -15.92 -5.34
C PHE A 8 14.26 -14.55 -5.61
N ALA A 9 14.64 -14.29 -6.84
CA ALA A 9 15.20 -12.99 -7.25
C ALA A 9 14.22 -11.83 -7.02
N ALA A 10 12.94 -12.01 -7.37
CA ALA A 10 11.90 -11.02 -7.13
C ALA A 10 11.66 -10.77 -5.63
N GLY A 11 11.66 -11.83 -4.81
CA GLY A 11 11.54 -11.71 -3.35
C GLY A 11 12.73 -10.96 -2.74
N LEU A 12 13.95 -11.27 -3.16
CA LEU A 12 15.16 -10.57 -2.73
C LEU A 12 15.13 -9.09 -3.16
N PHE A 13 14.76 -8.82 -4.41
CA PHE A 13 14.60 -7.46 -4.93
C PHE A 13 13.54 -6.69 -4.15
N PHE A 14 12.40 -7.32 -3.84
CA PHE A 14 11.35 -6.72 -3.01
C PHE A 14 11.90 -6.29 -1.65
N ILE A 15 12.63 -7.16 -0.95
CA ILE A 15 13.20 -6.86 0.38
C ILE A 15 14.20 -5.71 0.29
N ILE A 16 15.16 -5.80 -0.63
CA ILE A 16 16.24 -4.80 -0.75
C ILE A 16 15.66 -3.45 -1.14
N PHE A 17 14.84 -3.40 -2.20
CA PHE A 17 14.30 -2.15 -2.72
C PHE A 17 13.32 -1.48 -1.74
N SER A 18 12.45 -2.27 -1.09
CA SER A 18 11.52 -1.74 -0.08
C SER A 18 12.26 -1.18 1.13
N THR A 19 13.30 -1.89 1.62
CA THR A 19 14.11 -1.42 2.76
C THR A 19 14.86 -0.13 2.40
N PHE A 20 15.48 -0.07 1.23
CA PHE A 20 16.13 1.16 0.73
C PHE A 20 15.12 2.31 0.61
N SER A 21 13.97 2.06 0.00
CA SER A 21 12.93 3.08 -0.20
C SER A 21 12.42 3.64 1.13
N LEU A 22 12.13 2.77 2.11
CA LEU A 22 11.69 3.19 3.45
C LEU A 22 12.74 4.03 4.16
N TRP A 23 14.02 3.64 4.08
CA TRP A 23 15.13 4.40 4.62
C TRP A 23 15.23 5.78 3.96
N PHE A 24 15.15 5.84 2.62
CA PHE A 24 15.26 7.06 1.83
C PHE A 24 14.11 8.02 2.14
N ILE A 25 12.85 7.54 2.11
CA ILE A 25 11.64 8.32 2.42
C ILE A 25 11.70 8.87 3.85
N ARG A 26 12.08 8.04 4.82
CA ARG A 26 12.23 8.46 6.22
C ARG A 26 13.30 9.55 6.37
N ARG A 27 14.43 9.43 5.63
CA ARG A 27 15.48 10.44 5.60
C ARG A 27 14.98 11.76 5.03
N GLU A 28 14.26 11.75 3.91
CA GLU A 28 13.70 12.96 3.32
C GLU A 28 12.70 13.66 4.23
N TYR A 29 11.77 12.91 4.80
CA TYR A 29 10.83 13.46 5.79
C TYR A 29 11.54 14.08 6.99
N ARG A 30 12.70 13.56 7.40
CA ARG A 30 13.49 14.13 8.49
C ARG A 30 14.24 15.39 8.09
N LEU A 31 14.78 15.45 6.89
CA LEU A 31 15.60 16.55 6.43
C LEU A 31 14.78 17.73 5.90
N TYR A 32 13.71 17.46 5.15
CA TYR A 32 12.96 18.46 4.40
C TYR A 32 11.53 18.67 4.90
N GLY A 33 11.03 17.83 5.81
CA GLY A 33 9.63 17.90 6.27
C GLY A 33 8.60 17.51 5.18
N LYS A 34 9.05 17.03 4.03
CA LYS A 34 8.23 16.59 2.88
C LYS A 34 9.09 15.73 1.95
N LEU A 35 8.47 15.06 1.00
CA LEU A 35 9.21 14.37 -0.06
C LEU A 35 9.68 15.36 -1.13
N THR A 36 10.88 15.17 -1.64
CA THR A 36 11.34 15.77 -2.90
C THR A 36 10.69 15.04 -4.07
N TRP A 37 10.86 15.55 -5.29
CA TRP A 37 10.42 14.84 -6.49
C TRP A 37 11.00 13.41 -6.55
N LEU A 38 12.30 13.26 -6.27
CA LEU A 38 12.95 11.94 -6.24
C LEU A 38 12.36 11.03 -5.16
N GLY A 39 12.11 11.57 -3.96
CA GLY A 39 11.46 10.83 -2.87
C GLY A 39 10.08 10.35 -3.25
N SER A 40 9.30 11.17 -3.94
CA SER A 40 7.98 10.79 -4.44
C SER A 40 8.04 9.68 -5.49
N VAL A 41 8.99 9.76 -6.43
CA VAL A 41 9.21 8.70 -7.42
C VAL A 41 9.60 7.38 -6.74
N ILE A 42 10.52 7.41 -5.78
CA ILE A 42 10.93 6.22 -5.02
C ILE A 42 9.75 5.68 -4.20
N HIS A 43 8.93 6.56 -3.58
CA HIS A 43 7.74 6.15 -2.84
C HIS A 43 6.74 5.43 -3.75
N CYS A 44 6.42 5.97 -4.91
CA CYS A 44 5.54 5.31 -5.88
C CYS A 44 6.14 3.99 -6.40
N ALA A 45 7.43 3.99 -6.72
CA ALA A 45 8.12 2.83 -7.25
C ALA A 45 8.24 1.68 -6.24
N MET A 46 8.17 1.96 -4.95
CA MET A 46 8.31 0.98 -3.87
C MET A 46 7.27 -0.16 -3.93
N TYR A 47 6.11 0.09 -4.54
CA TYR A 47 5.05 -0.92 -4.69
C TYR A 47 5.28 -1.85 -5.89
N ALA A 48 6.11 -1.46 -6.85
CA ALA A 48 6.37 -2.25 -8.06
C ALA A 48 7.02 -3.62 -7.79
N PRO A 49 8.02 -3.78 -6.91
CA PRO A 49 8.57 -5.10 -6.58
C PRO A 49 7.55 -6.05 -5.99
N HIS A 50 6.62 -5.56 -5.15
CA HIS A 50 5.53 -6.37 -4.63
C HIS A 50 4.56 -6.79 -5.75
N ALA A 51 4.22 -5.89 -6.67
CA ALA A 51 3.37 -6.22 -7.81
C ALA A 51 4.03 -7.26 -8.74
N ILE A 52 5.34 -7.14 -9.00
CA ILE A 52 6.13 -8.12 -9.77
C ILE A 52 6.12 -9.49 -9.07
N LEU A 53 6.42 -9.51 -7.77
CA LEU A 53 6.40 -10.75 -6.97
C LEU A 53 5.01 -11.41 -7.01
N SER A 54 3.95 -10.61 -6.84
CA SER A 54 2.56 -11.10 -6.89
C SER A 54 2.21 -11.66 -8.28
N GLY A 55 2.61 -10.98 -9.35
CA GLY A 55 2.44 -11.46 -10.72
C GLY A 55 3.13 -12.80 -10.97
N LEU A 56 4.35 -12.98 -10.47
CA LEU A 56 5.07 -14.26 -10.56
C LEU A 56 4.39 -15.36 -9.71
N ILE A 57 3.88 -15.03 -8.53
CA ILE A 57 3.17 -15.98 -7.65
C ILE A 57 1.92 -16.52 -8.32
N VAL A 58 1.13 -15.68 -8.99
CA VAL A 58 -0.10 -16.09 -9.68
C VAL A 58 0.13 -16.67 -11.09
N GLY A 59 1.37 -16.79 -11.53
CA GLY A 59 1.72 -17.38 -12.83
C GLY A 59 1.72 -16.40 -14.00
N GLY A 60 1.68 -15.09 -13.71
CA GLY A 60 1.67 -14.01 -14.70
C GLY A 60 0.31 -13.81 -15.38
N PRO A 61 0.16 -12.74 -16.18
CA PRO A 61 -1.13 -12.35 -16.79
C PRO A 61 -1.60 -13.28 -17.94
N ALA A 62 -0.79 -14.26 -18.31
CA ALA A 62 -1.06 -15.17 -19.44
C ALA A 62 -2.02 -16.31 -19.10
N THR A 63 -2.29 -16.57 -17.82
CA THR A 63 -3.20 -17.64 -17.40
C THR A 63 -4.58 -17.07 -17.12
N LEU A 64 -5.57 -17.46 -17.93
CA LEU A 64 -6.97 -17.14 -17.61
C LEU A 64 -7.38 -17.88 -16.34
N PRO A 65 -8.07 -17.20 -15.40
CA PRO A 65 -8.54 -17.85 -14.20
C PRO A 65 -9.66 -18.85 -14.56
N PRO A 66 -9.79 -19.95 -13.80
CA PRO A 66 -10.89 -20.87 -14.02
C PRO A 66 -12.22 -20.16 -13.73
N MET A 67 -13.23 -20.37 -14.59
CA MET A 67 -14.58 -19.84 -14.36
C MET A 67 -15.22 -20.56 -13.17
N SER A 68 -15.31 -19.86 -12.04
CA SER A 68 -15.89 -20.37 -10.80
C SER A 68 -16.54 -19.24 -10.00
N PHE A 69 -17.37 -19.60 -9.02
CA PHE A 69 -17.95 -18.64 -8.08
C PHE A 69 -16.85 -17.85 -7.31
N GLY A 70 -15.78 -18.55 -6.93
CA GLY A 70 -14.63 -17.91 -6.27
C GLY A 70 -13.95 -16.87 -7.16
N THR A 71 -13.79 -17.13 -8.46
CA THR A 71 -13.27 -16.19 -9.45
C THR A 71 -14.14 -14.94 -9.53
N GLY A 72 -15.47 -15.09 -9.54
CA GLY A 72 -16.41 -13.96 -9.53
C GLY A 72 -16.25 -13.07 -8.30
N ILE A 73 -16.14 -13.68 -7.11
CA ILE A 73 -15.86 -12.97 -5.86
C ILE A 73 -14.51 -12.25 -5.94
N GLY A 74 -13.47 -12.92 -6.40
CA GLY A 74 -12.13 -12.35 -6.51
C GLY A 74 -12.09 -11.13 -7.41
N ILE A 75 -12.71 -11.18 -8.60
CA ILE A 75 -12.82 -10.04 -9.52
C ILE A 75 -13.59 -8.89 -8.89
N PHE A 76 -14.72 -9.19 -8.22
CA PHE A 76 -15.50 -8.18 -7.50
C PHE A 76 -14.63 -7.45 -6.44
N LEU A 77 -13.86 -8.20 -5.64
CA LEU A 77 -12.96 -7.63 -4.64
C LEU A 77 -11.84 -6.81 -5.25
N MET A 78 -11.29 -7.22 -6.41
CA MET A 78 -10.28 -6.43 -7.13
C MET A 78 -10.85 -5.08 -7.57
N ILE A 79 -12.05 -5.06 -8.16
CA ILE A 79 -12.71 -3.82 -8.59
C ILE A 79 -13.04 -2.94 -7.37
N ALA A 80 -13.65 -3.51 -6.33
CA ALA A 80 -14.01 -2.79 -5.13
C ALA A 80 -12.79 -2.21 -4.40
N GLY A 81 -11.73 -3.01 -4.24
CA GLY A 81 -10.49 -2.58 -3.60
C GLY A 81 -9.80 -1.45 -4.35
N TRP A 82 -9.72 -1.56 -5.67
CA TRP A 82 -9.18 -0.49 -6.51
C TRP A 82 -10.00 0.79 -6.44
N SER A 83 -11.34 0.67 -6.48
CA SER A 83 -12.25 1.81 -6.34
C SER A 83 -12.10 2.52 -5.00
N ILE A 84 -11.95 1.77 -3.89
CA ILE A 84 -11.68 2.34 -2.56
C ILE A 84 -10.34 3.08 -2.55
N THR A 85 -9.29 2.51 -3.16
CA THR A 85 -7.97 3.14 -3.25
C THR A 85 -8.05 4.47 -4.00
N LEU A 86 -8.64 4.48 -5.19
CA LEU A 86 -8.79 5.70 -5.99
C LEU A 86 -9.66 6.75 -5.29
N TYR A 87 -10.77 6.33 -4.65
CA TYR A 87 -11.62 7.22 -3.90
C TYR A 87 -10.89 7.84 -2.70
N ALA A 88 -10.10 7.06 -1.96
CA ALA A 88 -9.28 7.56 -0.86
C ALA A 88 -8.26 8.61 -1.35
N MET A 89 -7.63 8.37 -2.50
CA MET A 89 -6.64 9.29 -3.09
C MET A 89 -7.24 10.63 -3.50
N ASN A 90 -8.53 10.68 -3.92
CA ASN A 90 -9.21 11.93 -4.27
C ASN A 90 -9.31 12.93 -3.11
N PHE A 91 -9.26 12.48 -1.84
CA PHE A 91 -9.26 13.38 -0.69
C PHE A 91 -7.98 14.22 -0.54
N PHE A 92 -6.91 13.87 -1.22
CA PHE A 92 -5.70 14.68 -1.24
C PHE A 92 -5.82 15.97 -2.07
N ARG A 93 -6.85 16.11 -2.91
CA ARG A 93 -7.21 17.29 -3.72
C ARG A 93 -6.19 17.72 -4.77
N THR A 94 -4.90 17.53 -4.53
CA THR A 94 -3.83 17.91 -5.47
C THR A 94 -2.86 16.73 -5.64
N PHE A 95 -2.31 16.61 -6.83
CA PHE A 95 -1.31 15.60 -7.16
C PHE A 95 -0.02 15.77 -6.32
N SER A 96 0.38 17.02 -6.07
CA SER A 96 1.53 17.35 -5.22
C SER A 96 1.37 16.84 -3.79
N ARG A 97 0.16 16.97 -3.23
CA ARG A 97 -0.16 16.46 -1.88
C ARG A 97 -0.20 14.95 -1.82
N TRP A 98 -0.75 14.30 -2.85
CA TRP A 98 -0.74 12.85 -2.97
C TRP A 98 0.69 12.29 -3.05
N LEU A 99 1.59 13.00 -3.72
CA LEU A 99 3.01 12.66 -3.80
C LEU A 99 3.81 12.95 -2.52
N GLY A 100 3.20 13.56 -1.47
CA GLY A 100 3.89 13.93 -0.24
C GLY A 100 4.78 15.17 -0.36
N ASN A 101 4.65 15.93 -1.46
CA ASN A 101 5.45 17.13 -1.72
C ASN A 101 4.87 18.38 -1.04
N ASP A 102 3.66 18.30 -0.50
CA ASP A 102 2.95 19.38 0.15
C ASP A 102 2.19 18.90 1.40
N THR A 103 2.13 19.74 2.45
CA THR A 103 1.54 19.40 3.74
C THR A 103 0.51 20.45 4.22
N PRO A 104 -0.56 20.73 3.45
CA PRO A 104 -1.44 21.89 3.71
C PRO A 104 -2.47 21.66 4.83
N GLY A 105 -2.46 20.55 5.53
CA GLY A 105 -3.38 20.20 6.62
C GLY A 105 -3.71 18.72 6.71
N LEU A 106 -4.09 18.26 7.90
CA LEU A 106 -4.42 16.87 8.17
C LEU A 106 -5.75 16.49 7.50
N THR A 107 -5.76 15.43 6.70
CA THR A 107 -6.99 14.88 6.11
C THR A 107 -7.64 13.93 7.09
N VAL A 108 -8.87 14.27 7.53
CA VAL A 108 -9.64 13.49 8.51
C VAL A 108 -11.06 13.19 8.05
N ASN A 109 -11.41 13.55 6.81
CA ASN A 109 -12.76 13.44 6.26
C ASN A 109 -12.93 12.19 5.36
N GLY A 110 -14.17 11.86 5.01
CA GLY A 110 -14.49 10.74 4.14
C GLY A 110 -14.02 9.41 4.72
N LEU A 111 -13.31 8.60 3.95
CA LEU A 111 -12.77 7.31 4.39
C LEU A 111 -11.75 7.44 5.53
N TYR A 112 -11.10 8.60 5.66
CA TYR A 112 -10.15 8.88 6.74
C TYR A 112 -10.81 9.00 8.13
N ARG A 113 -12.14 8.98 8.21
CA ARG A 113 -12.88 8.83 9.48
C ARG A 113 -12.86 7.40 10.01
N PHE A 114 -12.68 6.40 9.14
CA PHE A 114 -12.72 4.97 9.46
C PHE A 114 -11.36 4.31 9.45
N SER A 115 -10.42 4.86 8.70
CA SER A 115 -9.04 4.36 8.59
C SER A 115 -8.08 5.53 8.39
N ARG A 116 -6.91 5.48 9.03
CA ARG A 116 -5.85 6.46 8.75
C ARG A 116 -5.14 6.21 7.42
N ASN A 117 -5.29 5.01 6.85
CA ASN A 117 -4.68 4.58 5.60
C ASN A 117 -5.69 3.83 4.71
N PRO A 118 -6.81 4.47 4.31
CA PRO A 118 -7.87 3.79 3.55
C PRO A 118 -7.38 3.33 2.17
N GLN A 119 -6.39 4.01 1.56
CA GLN A 119 -5.76 3.59 0.32
C GLN A 119 -5.06 2.24 0.45
N PHE A 120 -4.40 1.97 1.58
CA PHE A 120 -3.78 0.67 1.83
C PHE A 120 -4.83 -0.41 2.08
N VAL A 121 -5.93 -0.07 2.76
CA VAL A 121 -7.04 -1.01 2.94
C VAL A 121 -7.63 -1.43 1.59
N GLY A 122 -7.92 -0.48 0.71
CA GLY A 122 -8.41 -0.76 -0.64
C GLY A 122 -7.44 -1.62 -1.43
N TYR A 123 -6.15 -1.28 -1.42
CA TYR A 123 -5.12 -2.05 -2.11
C TYR A 123 -4.97 -3.46 -1.54
N GLY A 124 -5.16 -3.65 -0.23
CA GLY A 124 -5.21 -4.98 0.41
C GLY A 124 -6.40 -5.81 -0.06
N ILE A 125 -7.59 -5.22 -0.16
CA ILE A 125 -8.78 -5.87 -0.70
C ILE A 125 -8.55 -6.30 -2.15
N PHE A 126 -7.87 -5.48 -2.96
CA PHE A 126 -7.47 -5.84 -4.32
C PHE A 126 -6.59 -7.10 -4.33
N PHE A 127 -5.57 -7.19 -3.48
CA PHE A 127 -4.71 -8.38 -3.42
C PHE A 127 -5.43 -9.62 -2.88
N VAL A 128 -6.35 -9.46 -1.94
CA VAL A 128 -7.22 -10.58 -1.52
C VAL A 128 -8.01 -11.10 -2.72
N GLY A 129 -8.61 -10.20 -3.50
CA GLY A 129 -9.31 -10.57 -4.73
C GLY A 129 -8.42 -11.26 -5.76
N LEU A 130 -7.21 -10.72 -6.00
CA LEU A 130 -6.21 -11.31 -6.89
C LEU A 130 -5.87 -12.74 -6.47
N TYR A 131 -5.59 -12.96 -5.20
CA TYR A 131 -5.17 -14.25 -4.68
C TYR A 131 -6.30 -15.26 -4.55
N ILE A 132 -7.54 -14.84 -4.41
CA ILE A 132 -8.71 -15.72 -4.53
C ILE A 132 -8.88 -16.15 -5.98
N THR A 133 -8.71 -15.25 -6.94
CA THR A 133 -8.86 -15.52 -8.37
C THR A 133 -7.80 -16.50 -8.89
N TRP A 134 -6.55 -16.34 -8.48
CA TRP A 134 -5.41 -17.18 -8.89
C TRP A 134 -4.75 -17.82 -7.65
N TRP A 135 -5.51 -18.66 -6.96
CA TRP A 135 -5.02 -19.26 -5.74
C TRP A 135 -3.83 -20.21 -5.98
N THR A 136 -2.77 -19.97 -5.23
CA THR A 136 -1.64 -20.90 -5.03
C THR A 136 -1.19 -20.85 -3.56
N PRO A 137 -0.51 -21.86 -3.01
CA PRO A 137 0.02 -21.78 -1.65
C PRO A 137 0.97 -20.57 -1.43
N LEU A 138 1.64 -20.12 -2.49
CA LEU A 138 2.55 -18.96 -2.45
C LEU A 138 1.82 -17.62 -2.28
N THR A 139 0.52 -17.55 -2.54
CA THR A 139 -0.28 -16.34 -2.34
C THR A 139 -0.28 -15.88 -0.88
N ILE A 140 -0.11 -16.82 0.07
CA ILE A 140 0.07 -16.50 1.48
C ILE A 140 1.34 -15.65 1.68
N ILE A 141 2.45 -16.02 1.02
CA ILE A 141 3.72 -15.29 1.08
C ILE A 141 3.53 -13.88 0.48
N GLY A 142 2.86 -13.77 -0.66
CA GLY A 142 2.52 -12.48 -1.28
C GLY A 142 1.70 -11.59 -0.35
N MET A 143 0.71 -12.16 0.35
CA MET A 143 -0.11 -11.41 1.31
C MET A 143 0.71 -10.96 2.53
N LEU A 144 1.57 -11.82 3.07
CA LEU A 144 2.44 -11.46 4.19
C LEU A 144 3.44 -10.37 3.80
N ALA A 145 4.01 -10.45 2.58
CA ALA A 145 4.86 -9.40 2.02
C ALA A 145 4.12 -8.06 1.90
N TYR A 146 2.86 -8.10 1.42
CA TYR A 146 1.99 -6.92 1.37
C TYR A 146 1.78 -6.29 2.75
N VAL A 147 1.34 -7.09 3.73
CA VAL A 147 1.07 -6.61 5.09
C VAL A 147 2.32 -6.00 5.71
N ALA A 148 3.48 -6.65 5.56
CA ALA A 148 4.75 -6.14 6.05
C ALA A 148 5.12 -4.79 5.42
N LEU A 149 4.97 -4.67 4.08
CA LEU A 149 5.24 -3.44 3.35
C LEU A 149 4.37 -2.29 3.83
N VAL A 150 3.04 -2.46 3.80
CA VAL A 150 2.13 -1.36 4.14
C VAL A 150 2.20 -0.98 5.62
N TYR A 151 2.48 -1.93 6.51
CA TYR A 151 2.72 -1.63 7.92
C TYR A 151 3.98 -0.78 8.10
N ALA A 152 5.07 -1.13 7.41
CA ALA A 152 6.32 -0.36 7.48
C ALA A 152 6.17 1.04 6.90
N VAL A 153 5.50 1.18 5.75
CA VAL A 153 5.19 2.49 5.13
C VAL A 153 4.35 3.34 6.07
N ALA A 154 3.24 2.80 6.58
CA ALA A 154 2.36 3.52 7.49
C ALA A 154 3.12 4.01 8.75
N ARG A 155 4.07 3.24 9.27
CA ARG A 155 4.92 3.66 10.40
C ARG A 155 5.80 4.85 10.07
N VAL A 156 6.41 4.86 8.88
CA VAL A 156 7.27 5.98 8.43
C VAL A 156 6.42 7.24 8.21
N GLU A 157 5.26 7.12 7.57
CA GLU A 157 4.32 8.24 7.37
C GLU A 157 3.78 8.77 8.71
N GLU A 158 3.38 7.89 9.63
CA GLU A 158 2.91 8.30 10.96
C GLU A 158 3.98 9.04 11.78
N GLU A 159 5.24 8.61 11.68
CA GLU A 159 6.36 9.32 12.32
C GLU A 159 6.50 10.74 11.76
N HIS A 160 6.33 10.89 10.46
CA HIS A 160 6.34 12.20 9.80
C HIS A 160 5.14 13.05 10.21
N LEU A 161 3.91 12.51 10.12
CA LEU A 161 2.68 13.23 10.46
C LEU A 161 2.64 13.68 11.92
N LYS A 162 3.17 12.89 12.83
CA LYS A 162 3.33 13.29 14.25
C LYS A 162 4.25 14.50 14.40
N ARG A 163 5.32 14.59 13.62
CA ARG A 163 6.23 15.74 13.66
C ARG A 163 5.60 17.00 13.06
N VAL A 164 4.84 16.84 11.98
CA VAL A 164 4.22 17.98 11.26
C VAL A 164 3.00 18.53 11.99
N TYR A 165 2.13 17.65 12.49
CA TYR A 165 0.81 18.05 13.04
C TYR A 165 0.73 17.93 14.57
N GLY A 166 1.75 17.37 15.24
CA GLY A 166 1.83 17.32 16.70
C GLY A 166 0.60 16.70 17.36
N GLN A 167 0.02 17.42 18.32
CA GLN A 167 -1.13 16.96 19.11
C GLN A 167 -2.37 16.66 18.26
N ALA A 168 -2.63 17.44 17.22
CA ALA A 168 -3.76 17.20 16.32
C ALA A 168 -3.72 15.81 15.66
N TYR A 169 -2.52 15.33 15.29
CA TYR A 169 -2.37 13.98 14.77
C TYR A 169 -2.50 12.90 15.86
N LEU A 170 -2.02 13.15 17.07
CA LEU A 170 -2.17 12.22 18.18
C LEU A 170 -3.66 12.03 18.54
N ASP A 171 -4.43 13.11 18.60
CA ASP A 171 -5.88 13.09 18.84
C ASP A 171 -6.62 12.34 17.72
N TYR A 172 -6.18 12.48 16.48
CA TYR A 172 -6.69 11.71 15.35
C TYR A 172 -6.37 10.21 15.49
N CYS A 173 -5.14 9.85 15.90
CA CYS A 173 -4.76 8.47 16.16
C CYS A 173 -5.58 7.80 17.26
N ASN A 174 -6.00 8.54 18.28
CA ASN A 174 -6.80 8.03 19.39
C ASN A 174 -8.24 7.70 18.95
N ARG A 175 -8.74 8.39 17.92
CA ARG A 175 -10.12 8.22 17.42
C ARG A 175 -10.22 7.26 16.24
N VAL A 176 -9.19 7.18 15.40
CA VAL A 176 -9.25 6.45 14.13
C VAL A 176 -8.17 5.37 14.08
N PRO A 177 -8.52 4.11 13.78
CA PRO A 177 -7.54 3.02 13.66
C PRO A 177 -6.61 3.21 12.48
N ARG A 178 -5.43 2.53 12.54
CA ARG A 178 -4.42 2.61 11.47
C ARG A 178 -4.95 2.08 10.14
N PHE A 179 -5.62 0.94 10.14
CA PHE A 179 -6.17 0.30 8.95
C PHE A 179 -7.68 0.14 9.06
N LEU A 180 -8.18 -0.96 9.60
CA LEU A 180 -9.59 -1.25 9.74
C LEU A 180 -10.04 -1.14 11.19
N GLY A 181 -11.20 -0.55 11.40
CA GLY A 181 -11.86 -0.47 12.70
C GLY A 181 -12.97 0.57 12.72
N LEU A 182 -13.74 0.55 13.80
CA LEU A 182 -14.74 1.59 14.05
C LEU A 182 -14.07 2.79 14.74
N PRO A 183 -14.46 4.03 14.40
CA PRO A 183 -14.05 5.22 15.15
C PRO A 183 -14.45 5.07 16.62
N LYS A 184 -13.56 5.46 17.52
CA LYS A 184 -13.82 5.51 18.96
C LYS A 184 -14.48 6.83 19.34
#